data_5d60405e30eeb88e1f65eb4362b30ab4
#
_entry.id   5d60405e30eeb88e1f65eb4362b30ab4
#
_cell.length_a   1.000
_cell.length_b   1.000
_cell.length_c   1.000
_cell.angle_alpha   90.00
_cell.angle_beta   90.00
_cell.angle_gamma   90.00
#
_symmetry.space_group_name_H-M   'P 1'
#
loop_
_entity.id
_entity.type
_entity.pdbx_description
1 polymer ?
#
loop_
_entity_poly.entity_id
_entity_poly.type
_entity_poly.pdbx_seq_one_letter_code
_entity_poly.pdbx_strand_id
1 'polypeptide(L)'
;DSVQDGEYFLGNIKYYPYQSFAYDDLEVLEDDYYREISKIGYFESEVPFLTISKDNVIWMSITPNETWTILPAIERSFGKVITFGLGLGYYPFMCSLKENVESITIIEFDKNIIDLFTKHLLPLFPYKEKIKIVHADAFKYCKENNINELFDFAYMDIWHGAEDGLPFYFKFKKYEEHSHCK
;
A
#
# COMPACT_ATOMS: atom_id res chain seq x y z
N ASP A 1 -1.60 21.26 -3.17
CA ASP A 1 -0.36 22.01 -3.04
C ASP A 1 0.78 21.03 -2.77
N SER A 2 1.95 21.24 -3.40
CA SER A 2 3.14 20.43 -3.20
C SER A 2 3.93 20.88 -1.97
N VAL A 3 4.57 19.92 -1.28
CA VAL A 3 5.31 20.18 -0.03
C VAL A 3 6.66 19.46 -0.06
N GLN A 4 7.74 20.20 0.26
CA GLN A 4 9.04 19.62 0.58
C GLN A 4 9.10 19.33 2.08
N ASP A 5 9.41 18.10 2.46
CA ASP A 5 9.63 17.70 3.84
C ASP A 5 10.85 16.78 3.93
N GLY A 6 11.96 17.30 4.49
CA GLY A 6 13.23 16.61 4.47
C GLY A 6 13.73 16.35 3.04
N GLU A 7 14.09 15.11 2.76
CA GLU A 7 14.57 14.65 1.44
C GLU A 7 13.44 14.29 0.47
N TYR A 8 12.19 14.28 0.96
CA TYR A 8 11.02 13.92 0.18
C TYR A 8 10.21 15.13 -0.27
N PHE A 9 9.64 15.00 -1.45
CA PHE A 9 8.73 15.97 -2.04
C PHE A 9 7.37 15.32 -2.27
N LEU A 10 6.36 15.76 -1.52
CA LEU A 10 4.97 15.38 -1.71
C LEU A 10 4.37 16.27 -2.79
N GLY A 11 3.89 15.70 -3.86
CA GLY A 11 3.35 16.43 -5.00
C GLY A 11 2.35 15.60 -5.79
N ASN A 12 2.15 15.98 -7.05
CA ASN A 12 1.25 15.28 -7.93
C ASN A 12 1.88 15.09 -9.31
N ILE A 13 1.63 13.93 -9.92
CA ILE A 13 1.70 13.76 -11.37
C ILE A 13 0.32 13.97 -11.96
N LYS A 14 0.25 14.42 -13.21
CA LYS A 14 -1.01 14.69 -13.90
C LYS A 14 -1.13 13.81 -15.12
N TYR A 15 -2.30 13.20 -15.26
CA TYR A 15 -2.73 12.61 -16.51
C TYR A 15 -3.60 13.63 -17.24
N TYR A 16 -3.20 13.98 -18.44
CA TYR A 16 -3.92 14.93 -19.26
C TYR A 16 -5.10 14.27 -19.97
N PRO A 17 -6.10 15.05 -20.41
CA PRO A 17 -7.25 14.49 -21.13
C PRO A 17 -6.80 13.62 -22.31
N TYR A 18 -7.37 12.42 -22.41
CA TYR A 18 -7.09 11.41 -23.45
C TYR A 18 -5.63 10.91 -23.51
N GLN A 19 -4.82 11.23 -22.52
CA GLN A 19 -3.52 10.58 -22.32
C GLN A 19 -3.74 9.13 -21.93
N SER A 20 -3.27 8.20 -22.77
CA SER A 20 -3.38 6.78 -22.50
C SER A 20 -2.39 6.33 -21.40
N PHE A 21 -2.83 5.39 -20.57
CA PHE A 21 -1.98 4.67 -19.63
C PHE A 21 -2.30 3.18 -19.68
N ALA A 22 -1.30 2.35 -19.44
CA ALA A 22 -1.49 0.92 -19.25
C ALA A 22 -1.73 0.60 -17.78
N TYR A 23 -2.54 -0.41 -17.52
CA TYR A 23 -2.71 -1.03 -16.21
C TYR A 23 -2.91 -2.53 -16.39
N ASP A 24 -2.49 -3.30 -15.40
CA ASP A 24 -2.57 -4.75 -15.45
C ASP A 24 -3.83 -5.21 -14.70
N ASP A 25 -4.58 -6.08 -15.34
CA ASP A 25 -5.79 -6.71 -14.80
C ASP A 25 -5.58 -8.21 -14.73
N LEU A 26 -6.27 -8.88 -13.83
CA LEU A 26 -6.23 -10.32 -13.68
C LEU A 26 -7.49 -10.94 -14.25
N GLU A 27 -7.33 -11.80 -15.26
CA GLU A 27 -8.40 -12.64 -15.77
C GLU A 27 -8.31 -14.02 -15.12
N VAL A 28 -9.42 -14.50 -14.54
CA VAL A 28 -9.55 -15.87 -14.03
C VAL A 28 -9.92 -16.76 -15.20
N LEU A 29 -9.09 -17.73 -15.52
CA LEU A 29 -9.33 -18.73 -16.56
C LEU A 29 -10.19 -19.88 -16.03
N GLU A 30 -10.79 -20.69 -16.93
CA GLU A 30 -11.69 -21.81 -16.61
C GLU A 30 -11.02 -22.90 -15.74
N ASP A 31 -9.70 -22.95 -15.68
CA ASP A 31 -8.89 -23.90 -14.91
C ASP A 31 -8.36 -23.32 -13.58
N ASP A 32 -8.96 -22.22 -13.11
CA ASP A 32 -8.55 -21.44 -11.93
C ASP A 32 -7.14 -20.82 -12.00
N TYR A 33 -6.52 -20.82 -13.19
CA TYR A 33 -5.30 -20.05 -13.41
C TYR A 33 -5.62 -18.57 -13.63
N TYR A 34 -4.69 -17.72 -13.21
CA TYR A 34 -4.75 -16.28 -13.46
C TYR A 34 -3.86 -15.93 -14.64
N ARG A 35 -4.39 -15.09 -15.52
CA ARG A 35 -3.63 -14.47 -16.59
C ARG A 35 -3.64 -12.96 -16.39
N GLU A 36 -2.45 -12.37 -16.34
CA GLU A 36 -2.29 -10.93 -16.35
C GLU A 36 -2.55 -10.39 -17.76
N ILE A 37 -3.44 -9.41 -17.85
CA ILE A 37 -3.84 -8.78 -19.10
C ILE A 37 -3.60 -7.29 -18.98
N SER A 38 -2.69 -6.76 -19.81
CA SER A 38 -2.52 -5.31 -19.90
C SER A 38 -3.69 -4.68 -20.65
N LYS A 39 -4.34 -3.76 -19.97
CA LYS A 39 -5.41 -2.91 -20.51
C LYS A 39 -4.93 -1.48 -20.69
N ILE A 40 -5.60 -0.76 -21.57
CA ILE A 40 -5.34 0.66 -21.81
C ILE A 40 -6.56 1.46 -21.35
N GLY A 41 -6.30 2.47 -20.53
CA GLY A 41 -7.29 3.44 -20.09
C GLY A 41 -6.89 4.86 -20.46
N TYR A 42 -7.83 5.78 -20.31
CA TYR A 42 -7.62 7.23 -20.39
C TYR A 42 -8.66 7.95 -19.54
N PHE A 43 -8.37 9.20 -19.19
CA PHE A 43 -9.33 10.10 -18.54
C PHE A 43 -9.83 11.14 -19.54
N GLU A 44 -11.09 11.55 -19.42
CA GLU A 44 -11.67 12.61 -20.26
C GLU A 44 -11.30 14.02 -19.80
N SER A 45 -10.81 14.15 -18.56
CA SER A 45 -10.34 15.39 -17.95
C SER A 45 -8.97 15.20 -17.31
N GLU A 46 -8.29 16.31 -16.97
CA GLU A 46 -7.05 16.26 -16.21
C GLU A 46 -7.30 15.65 -14.82
N VAL A 47 -6.51 14.64 -14.45
CA VAL A 47 -6.58 13.98 -13.14
C VAL A 47 -5.19 14.02 -12.47
N PRO A 48 -5.07 14.65 -11.30
CA PRO A 48 -3.84 14.60 -10.51
C PRO A 48 -3.78 13.35 -9.66
N PHE A 49 -2.62 12.71 -9.61
CA PHE A 49 -2.31 11.59 -8.71
C PHE A 49 -1.21 11.96 -7.74
N LEU A 50 -1.45 11.70 -6.47
CA LEU A 50 -0.51 11.98 -5.40
C LEU A 50 0.77 11.17 -5.58
N THR A 51 1.91 11.81 -5.34
CA THR A 51 3.24 11.20 -5.44
C THR A 51 4.13 11.64 -4.30
N ILE A 52 5.07 10.77 -3.93
CA ILE A 52 6.27 11.13 -3.20
C ILE A 52 7.46 10.95 -4.13
N SER A 53 8.31 11.97 -4.23
CA SER A 53 9.57 11.89 -4.96
C SER A 53 10.76 12.21 -4.04
N LYS A 54 11.90 11.63 -4.38
CA LYS A 54 13.19 11.87 -3.76
C LYS A 54 14.23 12.02 -4.87
N ASP A 55 15.09 13.01 -4.77
CA ASP A 55 16.12 13.30 -5.79
C ASP A 55 15.56 13.41 -7.22
N ASN A 56 14.39 14.03 -7.38
CA ASN A 56 13.63 14.13 -8.63
C ASN A 56 13.19 12.80 -9.26
N VAL A 57 13.24 11.71 -8.52
CA VAL A 57 12.71 10.41 -8.93
C VAL A 57 11.41 10.15 -8.16
N ILE A 58 10.35 9.73 -8.86
CA ILE A 58 9.12 9.29 -8.21
C ILE A 58 9.44 8.01 -7.44
N TRP A 59 9.23 8.08 -6.12
CA TRP A 59 9.45 6.97 -5.21
C TRP A 59 8.15 6.17 -4.99
N MET A 60 7.03 6.88 -4.91
CA MET A 60 5.69 6.31 -4.72
C MET A 60 4.66 7.15 -5.45
N SER A 61 3.63 6.51 -5.95
CA SER A 61 2.50 7.16 -6.61
C SER A 61 1.20 6.41 -6.32
N ILE A 62 0.05 7.11 -6.38
CA ILE A 62 -1.27 6.48 -6.33
C ILE A 62 -1.84 6.53 -7.75
N THR A 63 -1.26 5.77 -8.66
CA THR A 63 -1.73 5.66 -10.04
C THR A 63 -2.84 4.62 -10.19
N PRO A 64 -3.58 4.60 -11.31
CA PRO A 64 -4.59 3.57 -11.57
C PRO A 64 -4.05 2.16 -11.46
N ASN A 65 -2.83 1.89 -11.94
CA ASN A 65 -2.20 0.58 -11.85
C ASN A 65 -1.98 0.15 -10.40
N GLU A 66 -1.41 1.04 -9.59
CA GLU A 66 -1.14 0.78 -8.17
C GLU A 66 -2.43 0.54 -7.38
N THR A 67 -3.45 1.39 -7.60
CA THR A 67 -4.73 1.23 -6.91
C THR A 67 -5.44 -0.06 -7.29
N TRP A 68 -5.30 -0.50 -8.54
CA TRP A 68 -5.90 -1.74 -9.03
C TRP A 68 -5.26 -2.98 -8.41
N THR A 69 -3.93 -3.01 -8.32
CA THR A 69 -3.20 -4.14 -7.72
C THR A 69 -3.45 -4.30 -6.22
N ILE A 70 -3.75 -3.21 -5.52
CA ILE A 70 -4.04 -3.21 -4.07
C ILE A 70 -5.50 -3.59 -3.77
N LEU A 71 -6.42 -3.42 -4.71
CA LEU A 71 -7.86 -3.60 -4.51
C LEU A 71 -8.24 -4.97 -3.92
N PRO A 72 -7.71 -6.12 -4.38
CA PRO A 72 -8.05 -7.43 -3.80
C PRO A 72 -7.67 -7.55 -2.31
N ALA A 73 -6.58 -6.91 -1.88
CA ALA A 73 -6.17 -6.89 -0.49
C ALA A 73 -7.11 -6.02 0.36
N ILE A 74 -7.54 -4.87 -0.17
CA ILE A 74 -8.52 -4.00 0.48
C ILE A 74 -9.85 -4.76 0.68
N GLU A 75 -10.34 -5.42 -0.36
CA GLU A 75 -11.62 -6.15 -0.30
C GLU A 75 -11.63 -7.25 0.77
N ARG A 76 -10.53 -7.98 0.89
CA ARG A 76 -10.38 -9.09 1.83
C ARG A 76 -10.06 -8.68 3.26
N SER A 77 -9.63 -7.45 3.50
CA SER A 77 -9.25 -6.95 4.83
C SER A 77 -10.44 -6.91 5.78
N PHE A 78 -10.24 -7.34 7.02
CA PHE A 78 -11.24 -7.30 8.10
C PHE A 78 -10.57 -7.33 9.48
N GLY A 79 -11.33 -6.96 10.52
CA GLY A 79 -10.91 -7.02 11.92
C GLY A 79 -9.70 -6.16 12.22
N LYS A 80 -8.73 -6.71 12.91
CA LYS A 80 -7.44 -6.07 13.22
C LYS A 80 -6.47 -6.34 12.08
N VAL A 81 -6.14 -5.31 11.32
CA VAL A 81 -5.28 -5.38 10.16
C VAL A 81 -3.85 -4.97 10.52
N ILE A 82 -2.86 -5.71 10.02
CA ILE A 82 -1.47 -5.25 9.98
C ILE A 82 -1.03 -5.07 8.54
N THR A 83 -0.32 -3.96 8.26
CA THR A 83 0.34 -3.75 6.98
C THR A 83 1.81 -3.44 7.17
N PHE A 84 2.63 -3.98 6.30
CA PHE A 84 4.06 -3.73 6.23
C PHE A 84 4.34 -2.84 5.02
N GLY A 85 4.89 -1.66 5.30
CA GLY A 85 4.98 -0.55 4.36
C GLY A 85 3.82 0.44 4.53
N LEU A 86 4.14 1.73 4.49
CA LEU A 86 3.20 2.83 4.63
C LEU A 86 2.89 3.46 3.27
N GLY A 87 3.91 3.72 2.49
CA GLY A 87 3.79 4.44 1.25
C GLY A 87 3.09 5.78 1.41
N LEU A 88 2.19 6.07 0.49
CA LEU A 88 1.28 7.22 0.54
C LEU A 88 0.03 6.98 1.41
N GLY A 89 -0.08 5.80 2.02
CA GLY A 89 -1.19 5.46 2.90
C GLY A 89 -2.51 5.11 2.20
N TYR A 90 -2.49 4.79 0.90
CA TYR A 90 -3.71 4.46 0.17
C TYR A 90 -4.41 3.21 0.74
N TYR A 91 -3.65 2.13 0.94
CA TYR A 91 -4.19 0.89 1.52
C TYR A 91 -4.81 1.13 2.91
N PRO A 92 -4.09 1.68 3.91
CA PRO A 92 -4.69 1.94 5.22
C PRO A 92 -5.84 2.96 5.17
N PHE A 93 -5.82 3.94 4.24
CA PHE A 93 -6.95 4.84 4.05
C PHE A 93 -8.20 4.07 3.66
N MET A 94 -8.14 3.26 2.60
CA MET A 94 -9.27 2.49 2.10
C MET A 94 -9.78 1.47 3.13
N CYS A 95 -8.87 0.79 3.82
CA CYS A 95 -9.23 -0.13 4.90
C CYS A 95 -9.92 0.58 6.07
N SER A 96 -9.51 1.81 6.40
CA SER A 96 -10.13 2.58 7.49
C SER A 96 -11.61 2.92 7.24
N LEU A 97 -12.02 3.03 5.97
CA LEU A 97 -13.40 3.29 5.57
C LEU A 97 -14.32 2.08 5.74
N LYS A 98 -13.77 0.88 5.91
CA LYS A 98 -14.56 -0.34 6.05
C LYS A 98 -15.11 -0.48 7.47
N GLU A 99 -16.40 -0.78 7.59
CA GLU A 99 -17.06 -1.00 8.88
C GLU A 99 -16.53 -2.25 9.60
N ASN A 100 -16.16 -3.28 8.84
CA ASN A 100 -15.62 -4.53 9.37
C ASN A 100 -14.11 -4.50 9.66
N VAL A 101 -13.44 -3.36 9.52
CA VAL A 101 -12.05 -3.14 9.96
C VAL A 101 -12.06 -2.35 11.26
N GLU A 102 -11.53 -2.97 12.32
CA GLU A 102 -11.49 -2.40 13.67
C GLU A 102 -10.30 -1.46 13.88
N SER A 103 -9.11 -1.92 13.48
CA SER A 103 -7.86 -1.19 13.62
C SER A 103 -6.84 -1.58 12.57
N ILE A 104 -5.90 -0.67 12.29
CA ILE A 104 -4.84 -0.87 11.31
C ILE A 104 -3.51 -0.49 11.94
N THR A 105 -2.63 -1.48 12.06
CA THR A 105 -1.25 -1.27 12.51
C THR A 105 -0.34 -1.25 11.29
N ILE A 106 0.41 -0.17 11.11
CA ILE A 106 1.33 0.03 9.98
C ILE A 106 2.76 -0.08 10.50
N ILE A 107 3.53 -0.99 9.93
CA ILE A 107 4.96 -1.15 10.22
C ILE A 107 5.73 -0.47 9.09
N GLU A 108 6.44 0.61 9.41
CA GLU A 108 7.21 1.39 8.44
C GLU A 108 8.65 1.56 8.94
N PHE A 109 9.60 1.35 8.05
CA PHE A 109 11.02 1.43 8.37
C PHE A 109 11.58 2.85 8.25
N ASP A 110 11.08 3.63 7.28
CA ASP A 110 11.57 4.99 7.03
C ASP A 110 10.86 6.01 7.91
N LYS A 111 11.63 6.56 8.87
CA LYS A 111 11.13 7.58 9.79
C LYS A 111 10.68 8.86 9.07
N ASN A 112 11.33 9.24 7.97
CA ASN A 112 10.98 10.45 7.24
C ASN A 112 9.63 10.29 6.53
N ILE A 113 9.33 9.09 6.01
CA ILE A 113 8.01 8.77 5.44
C ILE A 113 6.93 8.80 6.52
N ILE A 114 7.21 8.26 7.70
CA ILE A 114 6.28 8.33 8.85
C ILE A 114 5.98 9.79 9.21
N ASP A 115 7.00 10.62 9.30
CA ASP A 115 6.85 12.02 9.70
C ASP A 115 6.09 12.83 8.64
N LEU A 116 6.43 12.64 7.36
CA LEU A 116 5.71 13.26 6.23
C LEU A 116 4.24 12.85 6.22
N PHE A 117 3.97 11.55 6.32
CA PHE A 117 2.60 11.03 6.34
C PHE A 117 1.80 11.55 7.53
N THR A 118 2.37 11.47 8.73
CA THR A 118 1.70 11.90 9.97
C THR A 118 1.38 13.39 9.95
N LYS A 119 2.25 14.19 9.36
CA LYS A 119 2.09 15.64 9.30
C LYS A 119 1.12 16.09 8.21
N HIS A 120 1.18 15.48 7.03
CA HIS A 120 0.50 16.00 5.85
C HIS A 120 -0.70 15.17 5.38
N LEU A 121 -0.70 13.85 5.58
CA LEU A 121 -1.71 12.95 5.04
C LEU A 121 -2.67 12.39 6.11
N LEU A 122 -2.15 11.91 7.24
CA LEU A 122 -2.97 11.33 8.31
C LEU A 122 -4.06 12.29 8.84
N PRO A 123 -3.84 13.61 8.96
CA PRO A 123 -4.90 14.54 9.38
C PRO A 123 -6.11 14.58 8.46
N LEU A 124 -5.96 14.15 7.20
CA LEU A 124 -7.03 14.10 6.19
C LEU A 124 -7.87 12.81 6.27
N PHE A 125 -7.44 11.83 7.06
CA PHE A 125 -8.14 10.55 7.19
C PHE A 125 -9.38 10.73 8.09
N PRO A 126 -10.58 10.34 7.61
CA PRO A 126 -11.82 10.46 8.40
C PRO A 126 -11.83 9.54 9.61
N TYR A 127 -11.12 8.39 9.57
CA TYR A 127 -11.05 7.39 10.65
C TYR A 127 -9.60 7.16 11.11
N LYS A 128 -8.85 8.27 11.30
CA LYS A 128 -7.45 8.22 11.74
C LYS A 128 -7.24 7.55 13.09
N GLU A 129 -8.27 7.49 13.91
CA GLU A 129 -8.27 6.81 15.23
C GLU A 129 -8.09 5.29 15.09
N LYS A 130 -8.41 4.71 13.92
CA LYS A 130 -8.12 3.30 13.62
C LYS A 130 -6.64 3.06 13.30
N ILE A 131 -5.85 4.10 13.02
CA ILE A 131 -4.48 4.00 12.49
C ILE A 131 -3.47 4.06 13.62
N LYS A 132 -2.58 3.04 13.69
CA LYS A 132 -1.40 3.01 14.54
C LYS A 132 -0.17 2.80 13.68
N ILE A 133 0.81 3.70 13.76
CA ILE A 133 2.08 3.58 13.03
C ILE A 133 3.17 3.15 14.00
N VAL A 134 3.97 2.17 13.60
CA VAL A 134 5.10 1.64 14.35
C VAL A 134 6.35 1.77 13.48
N HIS A 135 7.32 2.53 13.95
CA HIS A 135 8.64 2.64 13.31
C HIS A 135 9.46 1.39 13.63
N ALA A 136 9.54 0.46 12.69
CA ALA A 136 10.28 -0.79 12.86
C ALA A 136 10.61 -1.43 11.50
N ASP A 137 11.64 -2.29 11.51
CA ASP A 137 11.89 -3.24 10.44
C ASP A 137 10.82 -4.33 10.45
N ALA A 138 10.22 -4.60 9.28
CA ALA A 138 9.12 -5.55 9.12
C ALA A 138 9.47 -6.97 9.58
N PHE A 139 10.67 -7.46 9.21
CA PHE A 139 11.10 -8.81 9.59
C PHE A 139 11.44 -8.93 11.07
N LYS A 140 12.03 -7.88 11.63
CA LYS A 140 12.30 -7.82 13.06
C LYS A 140 11.00 -7.82 13.85
N TYR A 141 10.03 -7.02 13.42
CA TYR A 141 8.72 -6.94 14.05
C TYR A 141 8.01 -8.31 14.03
N CYS A 142 7.98 -9.00 12.89
CA CYS A 142 7.39 -10.34 12.79
C CYS A 142 8.10 -11.39 13.65
N LYS A 143 9.43 -11.27 13.83
CA LYS A 143 10.20 -12.19 14.66
C LYS A 143 9.93 -11.98 16.16
N GLU A 144 9.70 -10.75 16.58
CA GLU A 144 9.51 -10.38 17.99
C GLU A 144 8.04 -10.45 18.44
N ASN A 145 7.08 -10.52 17.50
CA ASN A 145 5.65 -10.50 17.78
C ASN A 145 4.96 -11.69 17.11
N ASN A 146 4.01 -12.28 17.82
CA ASN A 146 3.15 -13.30 17.22
C ASN A 146 2.03 -12.64 16.42
N ILE A 147 2.30 -12.35 15.14
CA ILE A 147 1.39 -11.64 14.25
C ILE A 147 0.01 -12.32 14.19
N ASN A 148 -0.02 -13.66 14.22
CA ASN A 148 -1.20 -14.46 14.04
C ASN A 148 -2.17 -14.44 15.22
N GLU A 149 -1.66 -14.17 16.42
CA GLU A 149 -2.49 -14.01 17.62
C GLU A 149 -3.00 -12.58 17.77
N LEU A 150 -2.34 -11.61 17.10
CA LEU A 150 -2.60 -10.20 17.28
C LEU A 150 -3.50 -9.60 16.18
N PHE A 151 -3.50 -10.19 14.97
CA PHE A 151 -4.15 -9.63 13.80
C PHE A 151 -4.97 -10.67 13.04
N ASP A 152 -6.06 -10.19 12.41
CA ASP A 152 -6.98 -11.00 11.62
C ASP A 152 -6.60 -11.00 10.13
N PHE A 153 -5.91 -9.96 9.66
CA PHE A 153 -5.47 -9.82 8.28
C PHE A 153 -4.10 -9.13 8.22
N ALA A 154 -3.22 -9.66 7.35
CA ALA A 154 -1.91 -9.08 7.08
C ALA A 154 -1.74 -8.74 5.61
N TYR A 155 -1.26 -7.55 5.30
CA TYR A 155 -0.89 -7.09 3.96
C TYR A 155 0.58 -6.65 3.94
N MET A 156 1.25 -6.97 2.84
CA MET A 156 2.67 -6.67 2.72
C MET A 156 2.96 -5.95 1.42
N ASP A 157 3.57 -4.78 1.55
CA ASP A 157 3.95 -3.91 0.45
C ASP A 157 5.24 -3.14 0.80
N ILE A 158 6.35 -3.89 0.85
CA ILE A 158 7.68 -3.38 1.23
C ILE A 158 8.72 -3.49 0.11
N TRP A 159 8.29 -3.77 -1.11
CA TRP A 159 9.14 -3.91 -2.29
C TRP A 159 8.85 -2.84 -3.33
N HIS A 160 9.82 -2.55 -4.18
CA HIS A 160 9.70 -1.55 -5.25
C HIS A 160 9.25 -2.17 -6.58
N GLY A 161 9.43 -3.48 -6.73
CA GLY A 161 9.07 -4.19 -7.95
C GLY A 161 9.20 -5.69 -7.82
N ALA A 162 8.92 -6.41 -8.92
CA ALA A 162 8.97 -7.88 -8.95
C ALA A 162 10.37 -8.45 -8.64
N GLU A 163 11.43 -7.69 -8.92
CA GLU A 163 12.81 -8.15 -8.75
C GLU A 163 13.19 -8.33 -7.29
N ASP A 164 12.75 -7.44 -6.41
CA ASP A 164 13.01 -7.50 -4.96
C ASP A 164 11.83 -8.12 -4.18
N GLY A 165 10.62 -8.08 -4.73
CA GLY A 165 9.40 -8.62 -4.11
C GLY A 165 9.47 -10.13 -3.86
N LEU A 166 9.93 -10.90 -4.84
CA LEU A 166 9.97 -12.37 -4.74
C LEU A 166 10.88 -12.89 -3.60
N PRO A 167 12.13 -12.40 -3.43
CA PRO A 167 12.96 -12.74 -2.26
C PRO A 167 12.33 -12.39 -0.92
N PHE A 168 11.68 -11.22 -0.83
CA PHE A 168 10.97 -10.81 0.38
C PHE A 168 9.76 -11.69 0.66
N TYR A 169 8.94 -12.01 -0.35
CA TYR A 169 7.82 -12.92 -0.24
C TYR A 169 8.23 -14.27 0.36
N PHE A 170 9.25 -14.94 -0.18
CA PHE A 170 9.74 -16.21 0.37
C PHE A 170 10.26 -16.10 1.80
N LYS A 171 10.83 -14.97 2.16
CA LYS A 171 11.28 -14.71 3.53
C LYS A 171 10.10 -14.58 4.51
N PHE A 172 9.02 -13.93 4.08
CA PHE A 172 7.80 -13.79 4.86
C PHE A 172 6.95 -15.05 4.93
N LYS A 173 6.95 -15.87 3.89
CA LYS A 173 6.20 -17.12 3.83
C LYS A 173 6.49 -18.05 5.03
N LYS A 174 7.68 -17.95 5.60
CA LYS A 174 8.03 -18.67 6.83
C LYS A 174 7.20 -18.25 8.06
N TYR A 175 6.68 -17.04 8.03
CA TYR A 175 5.78 -16.52 9.08
C TYR A 175 4.31 -16.86 8.78
N GLU A 176 3.92 -17.04 7.50
CA GLU A 176 2.59 -17.51 7.11
C GLU A 176 2.32 -18.95 7.53
N GLU A 177 3.30 -19.87 7.42
CA GLU A 177 3.15 -21.29 7.76
C GLU A 177 2.77 -21.52 9.24
N HIS A 178 2.96 -20.53 10.07
CA HIS A 178 2.57 -20.53 11.47
C HIS A 178 1.32 -19.68 11.72
N SER A 179 0.68 -19.18 10.65
CA SER A 179 -0.39 -18.20 10.72
C SER A 179 -1.75 -18.81 10.43
N HIS A 180 -2.72 -18.46 11.27
CA HIS A 180 -4.14 -18.63 10.98
C HIS A 180 -4.74 -17.42 10.28
N CYS A 181 -3.94 -16.43 9.90
CA CYS A 181 -4.36 -15.35 9.01
C CYS A 181 -4.65 -15.96 7.63
N LYS A 182 -5.93 -15.94 7.26
CA LYS A 182 -6.42 -16.42 5.97
C LYS A 182 -6.39 -15.31 4.94
#